data_97bd46e1953bead321b67e17d804bded
#
_entry.id   97bd46e1953bead321b67e17d804bded
#
_cell.length_a   1.000
_cell.length_b   1.000
_cell.length_c   1.000
_cell.angle_alpha   90.00
_cell.angle_beta   90.00
_cell.angle_gamma   90.00
#
_symmetry.space_group_name_H-M   'P 1'
#
loop_
_entity.id
_entity.type
_entity.pdbx_description
1 polymer ?
#
loop_
_entity_poly.entity_id
_entity_poly.type
_entity_poly.pdbx_seq_one_letter_code
_entity_poly.pdbx_strand_id
1 'polypeptide(L)'
;MNIHEYQAKEILKEFGAPISDGIVIFDVNNLNEKIKDLNSEELVLKAQIHAGGRGKAGGVKLVKKIKILEEAKKLFGKTLVTPQTGPEGKEVKRIYIQKAYDISKELYLSCIIDRRSAKIAFISSTEGGVDIELVAKNNPEKIITTKIDFKKSLNEQDIKNIIKIFNFDEKQKKEASKLVNAMYNTLISKDASLIEINPLVITKDNKILCLDAKMNFDDNAIFRHPEIFKLRDLNEEDPAEIKASEHDLAYIKLDGSIGCMVNGAGLAMATKDIIKLYGE
;
A
#
# COMPACT_ATOMS: atom_id res chain seq x y z
N MET A 1 -2.89 -2.40 11.41
CA MET A 1 -1.65 -1.57 11.39
C MET A 1 -1.22 -1.33 9.96
N ASN A 2 -0.86 -0.09 9.61
CA ASN A 2 -0.34 0.29 8.30
C ASN A 2 1.17 0.43 8.36
N ILE A 3 1.85 0.26 7.22
CA ILE A 3 3.29 0.49 7.08
C ILE A 3 3.58 1.34 5.85
N HIS A 4 4.79 1.91 5.76
CA HIS A 4 5.22 2.70 4.61
C HIS A 4 5.47 1.83 3.36
N GLU A 5 5.41 2.45 2.19
CA GLU A 5 5.64 1.81 0.89
C GLU A 5 6.98 1.05 0.84
N TYR A 6 8.09 1.67 1.31
CA TYR A 6 9.39 1.02 1.26
C TYR A 6 9.44 -0.23 2.14
N GLN A 7 8.78 -0.23 3.31
CA GLN A 7 8.67 -1.39 4.21
C GLN A 7 7.84 -2.50 3.57
N ALA A 8 6.72 -2.16 2.94
CA ALA A 8 5.89 -3.12 2.20
C ALA A 8 6.68 -3.79 1.07
N LYS A 9 7.49 -3.02 0.35
CA LYS A 9 8.37 -3.54 -0.70
C LYS A 9 9.46 -4.46 -0.17
N GLU A 10 10.09 -4.13 0.97
CA GLU A 10 11.09 -4.97 1.60
C GLU A 10 10.50 -6.33 2.00
N ILE A 11 9.33 -6.34 2.63
CA ILE A 11 8.63 -7.58 2.97
C ILE A 11 8.30 -8.39 1.71
N LEU A 12 7.71 -7.77 0.70
CA LEU A 12 7.37 -8.47 -0.56
C LEU A 12 8.62 -9.04 -1.26
N LYS A 13 9.75 -8.35 -1.19
CA LYS A 13 11.03 -8.79 -1.74
C LYS A 13 11.54 -10.06 -1.06
N GLU A 14 11.37 -10.20 0.27
CA GLU A 14 11.72 -11.41 1.00
C GLU A 14 10.96 -12.65 0.49
N PHE A 15 9.73 -12.46 0.00
CA PHE A 15 8.92 -13.51 -0.61
C PHE A 15 9.11 -13.65 -2.12
N GLY A 16 10.05 -12.91 -2.72
CA GLY A 16 10.45 -13.05 -4.12
C GLY A 16 9.65 -12.22 -5.12
N ALA A 17 8.90 -11.20 -4.66
CA ALA A 17 8.23 -10.27 -5.58
C ALA A 17 9.25 -9.42 -6.36
N PRO A 18 8.97 -9.09 -7.63
CA PRO A 18 9.81 -8.24 -8.46
C PRO A 18 9.64 -6.76 -8.04
N ILE A 19 10.51 -6.30 -7.16
CA ILE A 19 10.46 -4.94 -6.60
C ILE A 19 11.44 -4.03 -7.34
N SER A 20 11.06 -2.77 -7.52
CA SER A 20 11.94 -1.72 -8.05
C SER A 20 13.06 -1.37 -7.06
N ASP A 21 14.28 -1.14 -7.57
CA ASP A 21 15.41 -0.70 -6.75
C ASP A 21 15.16 0.69 -6.17
N GLY A 22 15.41 0.83 -4.88
CA GLY A 22 15.24 2.10 -4.18
C GLY A 22 15.83 2.09 -2.78
N ILE A 23 15.95 3.26 -2.19
CA ILE A 23 16.43 3.49 -0.83
C ILE A 23 15.50 4.44 -0.09
N VAL A 24 15.37 4.27 1.22
CA VAL A 24 14.70 5.24 2.09
C VAL A 24 15.73 6.17 2.73
N ILE A 25 15.38 7.45 2.85
CA ILE A 25 16.17 8.42 3.59
C ILE A 25 15.34 9.08 4.68
N PHE A 26 15.97 9.29 5.83
CA PHE A 26 15.39 9.95 7.02
C PHE A 26 15.95 11.36 7.23
N ASP A 27 16.94 11.73 6.46
CA ASP A 27 17.57 13.06 6.38
C ASP A 27 18.21 13.22 5.01
N VAL A 28 18.62 14.45 4.69
CA VAL A 28 19.27 14.78 3.41
C VAL A 28 20.80 14.77 3.49
N ASN A 29 21.38 14.41 4.65
CA ASN A 29 22.82 14.36 4.82
C ASN A 29 23.40 13.18 4.04
N ASN A 30 24.53 13.42 3.37
CA ASN A 30 25.24 12.41 2.57
C ASN A 30 24.34 11.74 1.50
N LEU A 31 23.31 12.45 1.04
CA LEU A 31 22.35 11.89 0.07
C LEU A 31 23.03 11.36 -1.19
N ASN A 32 24.01 12.11 -1.72
CA ASN A 32 24.74 11.70 -2.94
C ASN A 32 25.48 10.37 -2.75
N GLU A 33 25.99 10.08 -1.56
CA GLU A 33 26.63 8.81 -1.24
C GLU A 33 25.58 7.68 -1.13
N LYS A 34 24.46 7.96 -0.44
CA LYS A 34 23.36 7.00 -0.26
C LYS A 34 22.76 6.53 -1.59
N ILE A 35 22.66 7.42 -2.59
CA ILE A 35 22.09 7.09 -3.91
C ILE A 35 23.12 6.60 -4.93
N LYS A 36 24.39 6.44 -4.54
CA LYS A 36 25.48 6.08 -5.46
C LYS A 36 25.18 4.80 -6.25
N ASP A 37 24.62 3.81 -5.57
CA ASP A 37 24.30 2.50 -6.14
C ASP A 37 23.04 2.48 -7.01
N LEU A 38 22.25 3.56 -6.99
CA LEU A 38 21.13 3.72 -7.91
C LEU A 38 21.66 4.15 -9.29
N ASN A 39 21.95 3.14 -10.14
CA ASN A 39 22.45 3.32 -11.50
C ASN A 39 21.33 3.82 -12.43
N SER A 40 21.01 5.11 -12.35
CA SER A 40 20.05 5.80 -13.22
C SER A 40 20.36 7.29 -13.26
N GLU A 41 20.17 7.92 -14.41
CA GLU A 41 20.27 9.38 -14.55
C GLU A 41 19.02 10.09 -14.00
N GLU A 42 17.88 9.39 -13.99
CA GLU A 42 16.61 9.87 -13.46
C GLU A 42 16.16 9.01 -12.30
N LEU A 43 15.72 9.65 -11.25
CA LEU A 43 15.25 9.05 -10.01
C LEU A 43 13.84 9.58 -9.68
N VAL A 44 13.06 8.79 -8.98
CA VAL A 44 11.75 9.20 -8.47
C VAL A 44 11.85 9.38 -6.97
N LEU A 45 11.52 10.58 -6.48
CA LEU A 45 11.34 10.87 -5.06
C LEU A 45 9.89 10.61 -4.68
N LYS A 46 9.68 9.88 -3.62
CA LYS A 46 8.34 9.56 -3.09
C LYS A 46 8.28 9.89 -1.60
N ALA A 47 7.48 10.87 -1.24
CA ALA A 47 7.14 11.12 0.16
C ALA A 47 6.54 9.87 0.80
N GLN A 48 7.00 9.53 1.99
CA GLN A 48 6.50 8.39 2.75
C GLN A 48 5.55 8.88 3.83
N ILE A 49 4.27 8.87 3.49
CA ILE A 49 3.14 9.14 4.39
C ILE A 49 2.08 8.04 4.20
N HIS A 50 1.29 7.74 5.22
CA HIS A 50 0.23 6.72 5.16
C HIS A 50 -1.03 7.26 4.46
N ALA A 51 -0.86 7.85 3.27
CA ALA A 51 -1.97 8.37 2.48
C ALA A 51 -1.77 8.13 0.98
N GLY A 52 -2.87 7.85 0.31
CA GLY A 52 -2.94 7.81 -1.15
C GLY A 52 -3.01 9.22 -1.76
N GLY A 53 -2.90 9.29 -3.11
CA GLY A 53 -2.96 10.57 -3.81
C GLY A 53 -1.70 11.44 -3.71
N ARG A 54 -0.60 10.91 -3.17
CA ARG A 54 0.69 11.61 -3.01
C ARG A 54 1.18 12.28 -4.29
N GLY A 55 1.00 11.62 -5.44
CA GLY A 55 1.40 12.17 -6.74
C GLY A 55 0.71 13.49 -7.05
N LYS A 56 -0.61 13.57 -6.90
CA LYS A 56 -1.41 14.79 -7.13
C LYS A 56 -1.06 15.92 -6.14
N ALA A 57 -0.66 15.56 -4.92
CA ALA A 57 -0.24 16.50 -3.89
C ALA A 57 1.23 16.97 -4.04
N GLY A 58 1.93 16.52 -5.11
CA GLY A 58 3.34 16.85 -5.34
C GLY A 58 4.32 16.10 -4.44
N GLY A 59 3.90 15.00 -3.84
CA GLY A 59 4.71 14.08 -3.02
C GLY A 59 5.47 13.03 -3.83
N VAL A 60 5.26 12.96 -5.15
CA VAL A 60 6.00 12.09 -6.07
C VAL A 60 6.58 12.95 -7.19
N LYS A 61 7.90 12.87 -7.41
CA LYS A 61 8.59 13.68 -8.40
C LYS A 61 9.63 12.87 -9.16
N LEU A 62 9.61 12.96 -10.49
CA LEU A 62 10.71 12.52 -11.36
C LEU A 62 11.77 13.61 -11.40
N VAL A 63 13.03 13.26 -11.13
CA VAL A 63 14.13 14.22 -10.95
C VAL A 63 15.41 13.67 -11.56
N LYS A 64 16.16 14.51 -12.27
CA LYS A 64 17.53 14.17 -12.70
C LYS A 64 18.42 13.97 -11.47
N LYS A 65 19.27 12.95 -11.46
CA LYS A 65 20.14 12.59 -10.32
C LYS A 65 20.95 13.78 -9.79
N ILE A 66 21.41 14.67 -10.68
CA ILE A 66 22.19 15.88 -10.32
C ILE A 66 21.37 16.88 -9.47
N LYS A 67 20.03 16.89 -9.57
CA LYS A 67 19.14 17.79 -8.82
C LYS A 67 18.51 17.15 -7.60
N ILE A 68 18.87 15.91 -7.30
CA ILE A 68 18.18 15.09 -6.28
C ILE A 68 18.23 15.73 -4.89
N LEU A 69 19.39 16.29 -4.50
CA LEU A 69 19.57 16.92 -3.19
C LEU A 69 18.69 18.17 -3.02
N GLU A 70 18.61 19.00 -4.05
CA GLU A 70 17.77 20.20 -4.05
C GLU A 70 16.30 19.84 -3.90
N GLU A 71 15.82 18.90 -4.69
CA GLU A 71 14.42 18.49 -4.67
C GLU A 71 14.05 17.69 -3.41
N ALA A 72 14.97 16.89 -2.88
CA ALA A 72 14.77 16.21 -1.60
C ALA A 72 14.64 17.23 -0.45
N LYS A 73 15.48 18.28 -0.40
CA LYS A 73 15.36 19.37 0.58
C LYS A 73 14.02 20.11 0.51
N LYS A 74 13.46 20.29 -0.70
CA LYS A 74 12.15 20.92 -0.88
C LYS A 74 10.97 20.02 -0.44
N LEU A 75 11.17 18.70 -0.47
CA LEU A 75 10.15 17.74 -0.12
C LEU A 75 10.18 17.38 1.36
N PHE A 76 11.35 17.34 1.98
CA PHE A 76 11.53 17.06 3.42
C PHE A 76 10.89 18.17 4.26
N GLY A 77 10.11 17.80 5.28
CA GLY A 77 9.39 18.75 6.15
C GLY A 77 8.16 19.41 5.49
N LYS A 78 7.91 19.15 4.20
CA LYS A 78 6.71 19.68 3.53
C LYS A 78 5.48 18.97 4.03
N THR A 79 4.42 19.72 4.35
CA THR A 79 3.09 19.16 4.62
C THR A 79 2.39 18.86 3.31
N LEU A 80 1.97 17.59 3.12
CA LEU A 80 1.20 17.14 1.97
C LEU A 80 -0.26 17.01 2.36
N VAL A 81 -1.12 17.70 1.61
CA VAL A 81 -2.58 17.61 1.74
C VAL A 81 -3.11 16.71 0.63
N THR A 82 -3.75 15.61 1.01
CA THR A 82 -4.40 14.67 0.09
C THR A 82 -5.84 14.44 0.55
N PRO A 83 -6.72 13.86 -0.27
CA PRO A 83 -8.07 13.50 0.17
C PRO A 83 -8.10 12.61 1.42
N GLN A 84 -7.04 11.83 1.66
CA GLN A 84 -6.96 10.90 2.80
C GLN A 84 -6.31 11.50 4.05
N THR A 85 -5.50 12.57 3.92
CA THR A 85 -4.89 13.24 5.09
C THR A 85 -5.78 14.30 5.73
N GLY A 86 -6.87 14.66 5.07
CA GLY A 86 -7.66 15.82 5.46
C GLY A 86 -6.93 17.16 5.23
N PRO A 87 -7.55 18.29 5.65
CA PRO A 87 -7.02 19.64 5.39
C PRO A 87 -5.74 19.96 6.16
N GLU A 88 -5.49 19.31 7.28
CA GLU A 88 -4.27 19.50 8.08
C GLU A 88 -3.03 18.91 7.39
N GLY A 89 -3.22 17.90 6.53
CA GLY A 89 -2.14 17.23 5.81
C GLY A 89 -1.25 16.38 6.72
N LYS A 90 -0.18 15.84 6.13
CA LYS A 90 0.87 15.09 6.84
C LYS A 90 2.24 15.61 6.45
N GLU A 91 3.11 15.81 7.44
CA GLU A 91 4.50 16.22 7.25
C GLU A 91 5.34 15.08 6.68
N VAL A 92 6.14 15.39 5.66
CA VAL A 92 7.08 14.41 5.05
C VAL A 92 8.33 14.28 5.90
N LYS A 93 8.41 13.22 6.68
CA LYS A 93 9.56 12.88 7.54
C LYS A 93 10.51 11.85 6.92
N ARG A 94 10.11 11.22 5.82
CA ARG A 94 10.87 10.21 5.09
C ARG A 94 10.62 10.34 3.60
N ILE A 95 11.66 10.08 2.81
CA ILE A 95 11.55 10.04 1.35
C ILE A 95 12.09 8.69 0.88
N TYR A 96 11.33 8.01 0.05
CA TYR A 96 11.81 6.85 -0.70
C TYR A 96 12.28 7.32 -2.08
N ILE A 97 13.50 6.98 -2.41
CA ILE A 97 14.14 7.34 -3.69
C ILE A 97 14.34 6.06 -4.47
N GLN A 98 13.75 5.98 -5.63
CA GLN A 98 13.84 4.82 -6.49
C GLN A 98 14.32 5.18 -7.90
N LYS A 99 14.87 4.18 -8.60
CA LYS A 99 15.20 4.26 -10.01
C LYS A 99 13.95 4.58 -10.83
N ALA A 100 14.05 5.47 -11.79
CA ALA A 100 13.02 5.68 -12.79
C ALA A 100 13.01 4.55 -13.81
N TYR A 101 11.83 4.15 -14.26
CA TYR A 101 11.62 3.12 -15.25
C TYR A 101 10.78 3.63 -16.41
N ASP A 102 11.11 3.24 -17.62
CA ASP A 102 10.27 3.46 -18.80
C ASP A 102 9.07 2.54 -18.76
N ILE A 103 7.91 3.09 -18.42
CA ILE A 103 6.67 2.35 -18.25
C ILE A 103 5.97 2.20 -19.60
N SER A 104 5.56 0.98 -19.93
CA SER A 104 4.73 0.65 -21.09
C SER A 104 3.26 0.53 -20.72
N LYS A 105 2.96 -0.10 -19.56
CA LYS A 105 1.59 -0.25 -19.04
C LYS A 105 1.58 -0.16 -17.53
N GLU A 106 0.50 0.42 -17.01
CA GLU A 106 0.19 0.44 -15.58
C GLU A 106 -1.03 -0.45 -15.32
N LEU A 107 -0.90 -1.35 -14.35
CA LEU A 107 -1.86 -2.38 -13.99
C LEU A 107 -2.14 -2.30 -12.49
N TYR A 108 -3.22 -2.93 -12.06
CA TYR A 108 -3.57 -3.05 -10.64
C TYR A 108 -3.62 -4.52 -10.22
N LEU A 109 -3.05 -4.83 -9.08
CA LEU A 109 -3.16 -6.13 -8.45
C LEU A 109 -3.22 -5.99 -6.93
N SER A 110 -4.25 -6.53 -6.30
CA SER A 110 -4.32 -6.60 -4.84
C SER A 110 -4.73 -7.98 -4.34
N CYS A 111 -4.40 -8.25 -3.08
CA CYS A 111 -4.78 -9.43 -2.34
C CYS A 111 -5.35 -9.01 -0.99
N ILE A 112 -6.59 -9.39 -0.68
CA ILE A 112 -7.32 -8.98 0.51
C ILE A 112 -8.02 -10.16 1.19
N ILE A 113 -8.35 -9.97 2.47
CA ILE A 113 -9.28 -10.84 3.18
C ILE A 113 -10.71 -10.36 2.90
N ASP A 114 -11.45 -11.11 2.08
CA ASP A 114 -12.88 -10.86 1.86
C ASP A 114 -13.70 -11.44 3.02
N ARG A 115 -14.00 -10.61 3.99
CA ARG A 115 -14.75 -10.98 5.20
C ARG A 115 -16.17 -11.50 4.87
N ARG A 116 -16.79 -10.97 3.81
CA ARG A 116 -18.16 -11.34 3.43
C ARG A 116 -18.26 -12.79 2.97
N SER A 117 -17.27 -13.27 2.21
CA SER A 117 -17.22 -14.65 1.74
C SER A 117 -16.31 -15.57 2.56
N ALA A 118 -15.60 -15.02 3.57
CA ALA A 118 -14.56 -15.70 4.33
C ALA A 118 -13.52 -16.37 3.42
N LYS A 119 -13.02 -15.61 2.43
CA LYS A 119 -12.03 -16.07 1.45
C LYS A 119 -10.93 -15.05 1.25
N ILE A 120 -9.81 -15.47 0.70
CA ILE A 120 -8.80 -14.57 0.13
C ILE A 120 -9.30 -14.16 -1.25
N ALA A 121 -9.29 -12.86 -1.55
CA ALA A 121 -9.66 -12.34 -2.85
C ALA A 121 -8.48 -11.62 -3.49
N PHE A 122 -8.14 -12.04 -4.71
CA PHE A 122 -7.28 -11.27 -5.60
C PHE A 122 -8.14 -10.40 -6.51
N ILE A 123 -7.80 -9.12 -6.62
CA ILE A 123 -8.45 -8.16 -7.50
C ILE A 123 -7.42 -7.71 -8.53
N SER A 124 -7.73 -7.91 -9.78
CA SER A 124 -6.85 -7.60 -10.92
C SER A 124 -7.53 -6.64 -11.87
N SER A 125 -6.83 -5.59 -12.34
CA SER A 125 -7.35 -4.65 -13.33
C SER A 125 -6.27 -4.19 -14.30
N THR A 126 -6.69 -3.91 -15.53
CA THR A 126 -5.84 -3.28 -16.56
C THR A 126 -5.68 -1.76 -16.33
N GLU A 127 -6.37 -1.20 -15.37
CA GLU A 127 -6.30 0.21 -14.97
C GLU A 127 -5.47 0.33 -13.69
N GLY A 128 -4.21 0.71 -13.83
CA GLY A 128 -3.30 0.98 -12.70
C GLY A 128 -3.00 2.47 -12.53
N GLY A 129 -2.39 2.83 -11.39
CA GLY A 129 -2.06 4.22 -11.08
C GLY A 129 -3.26 5.12 -10.78
N VAL A 130 -4.45 4.57 -10.68
CA VAL A 130 -5.72 5.26 -10.45
C VAL A 130 -6.47 4.68 -9.25
N ASP A 131 -7.53 5.37 -8.85
CA ASP A 131 -8.44 4.92 -7.80
C ASP A 131 -9.27 3.73 -8.31
N ILE A 132 -9.04 2.55 -7.73
CA ILE A 132 -9.67 1.31 -8.17
C ILE A 132 -11.17 1.27 -7.87
N GLU A 133 -11.64 1.96 -6.83
CA GLU A 133 -13.05 2.06 -6.48
C GLU A 133 -13.82 2.82 -7.57
N LEU A 134 -13.20 3.86 -8.14
CA LEU A 134 -13.78 4.58 -9.28
C LEU A 134 -13.82 3.70 -10.54
N VAL A 135 -12.79 2.88 -10.77
CA VAL A 135 -12.78 1.90 -11.87
C VAL A 135 -13.89 0.87 -11.65
N ALA A 136 -14.04 0.34 -10.44
CA ALA A 136 -15.09 -0.62 -10.10
C ALA A 136 -16.50 -0.07 -10.33
N LYS A 137 -16.70 1.23 -10.07
CA LYS A 137 -17.98 1.90 -10.25
C LYS A 137 -18.30 2.18 -11.72
N ASN A 138 -17.31 2.65 -12.49
CA ASN A 138 -17.52 3.16 -13.83
C ASN A 138 -17.29 2.13 -14.95
N ASN A 139 -16.36 1.18 -14.71
CA ASN A 139 -15.92 0.18 -15.69
C ASN A 139 -15.72 -1.19 -15.02
N PRO A 140 -16.75 -1.81 -14.42
CA PRO A 140 -16.62 -3.05 -13.67
C PRO A 140 -16.07 -4.22 -14.50
N GLU A 141 -16.24 -4.20 -15.81
CA GLU A 141 -15.71 -5.20 -16.75
C GLU A 141 -14.17 -5.19 -16.83
N LYS A 142 -13.52 -4.12 -16.38
CA LYS A 142 -12.06 -4.00 -16.31
C LYS A 142 -11.47 -4.61 -15.04
N ILE A 143 -12.30 -5.21 -14.20
CA ILE A 143 -11.89 -5.81 -12.93
C ILE A 143 -12.26 -7.30 -12.91
N ILE A 144 -11.29 -8.12 -12.54
CA ILE A 144 -11.51 -9.54 -12.22
C ILE A 144 -11.24 -9.76 -10.74
N THR A 145 -12.18 -10.41 -10.06
CA THR A 145 -12.01 -10.88 -8.69
C THR A 145 -11.94 -12.40 -8.66
N THR A 146 -10.79 -12.92 -8.22
CA THR A 146 -10.57 -14.37 -8.02
C THR A 146 -10.54 -14.67 -6.53
N LYS A 147 -11.44 -15.54 -6.07
CA LYS A 147 -11.58 -15.91 -4.65
C LYS A 147 -10.97 -17.28 -4.39
N ILE A 148 -10.13 -17.36 -3.37
CA ILE A 148 -9.41 -18.56 -2.96
C ILE A 148 -9.89 -18.96 -1.55
N ASP A 149 -10.21 -20.22 -1.36
CA ASP A 149 -10.59 -20.74 -0.06
C ASP A 149 -9.36 -20.84 0.85
N PHE A 150 -9.47 -20.38 2.10
CA PHE A 150 -8.39 -20.47 3.10
C PHE A 150 -7.91 -21.90 3.36
N LYS A 151 -8.78 -22.88 3.17
CA LYS A 151 -8.46 -24.31 3.37
C LYS A 151 -7.70 -24.91 2.19
N LYS A 152 -7.60 -24.19 1.07
CA LYS A 152 -6.92 -24.63 -0.15
C LYS A 152 -5.70 -23.76 -0.37
N SER A 153 -4.57 -24.37 -0.64
CA SER A 153 -3.41 -23.64 -1.11
C SER A 153 -3.66 -23.04 -2.50
N LEU A 154 -3.04 -21.91 -2.78
CA LEU A 154 -3.02 -21.31 -4.12
C LEU A 154 -2.51 -22.32 -5.15
N ASN A 155 -3.24 -22.57 -6.21
CA ASN A 155 -2.87 -23.51 -7.26
C ASN A 155 -2.65 -22.80 -8.62
N GLU A 156 -2.12 -23.53 -9.60
CA GLU A 156 -1.83 -22.96 -10.93
C GLU A 156 -3.07 -22.39 -11.65
N GLN A 157 -4.24 -23.01 -11.47
CA GLN A 157 -5.47 -22.52 -12.10
C GLN A 157 -5.93 -21.22 -11.48
N ASP A 158 -5.79 -21.06 -10.16
CA ASP A 158 -6.07 -19.80 -9.46
C ASP A 158 -5.16 -18.69 -10.00
N ILE A 159 -3.86 -18.96 -10.12
CA ILE A 159 -2.88 -18.01 -10.68
C ILE A 159 -3.26 -17.62 -12.10
N LYS A 160 -3.59 -18.58 -12.97
CA LYS A 160 -4.03 -18.31 -14.34
C LYS A 160 -5.26 -17.40 -14.36
N ASN A 161 -6.23 -17.63 -13.47
CA ASN A 161 -7.44 -16.81 -13.38
C ASN A 161 -7.12 -15.38 -12.91
N ILE A 162 -6.22 -15.22 -11.91
CA ILE A 162 -5.80 -13.91 -11.38
C ILE A 162 -5.15 -13.06 -12.47
N ILE A 163 -4.24 -13.64 -13.26
CA ILE A 163 -3.45 -12.89 -14.26
C ILE A 163 -4.11 -12.81 -15.63
N LYS A 164 -5.25 -13.48 -15.84
CA LYS A 164 -5.90 -13.62 -17.16
C LYS A 164 -6.17 -12.28 -17.85
N ILE A 165 -6.62 -11.28 -17.09
CA ILE A 165 -7.01 -9.98 -17.63
C ILE A 165 -5.83 -9.20 -18.25
N PHE A 166 -4.61 -9.49 -17.83
CA PHE A 166 -3.42 -8.74 -18.23
C PHE A 166 -2.89 -9.12 -19.62
N ASN A 167 -3.31 -10.26 -20.19
CA ASN A 167 -2.86 -10.79 -21.47
C ASN A 167 -1.32 -10.86 -21.58
N PHE A 168 -0.66 -11.35 -20.53
CA PHE A 168 0.78 -11.51 -20.44
C PHE A 168 1.34 -12.52 -21.43
N ASP A 169 2.56 -12.26 -21.95
CA ASP A 169 3.36 -13.25 -22.64
C ASP A 169 3.90 -14.33 -21.68
N GLU A 170 4.55 -15.37 -22.20
CA GLU A 170 5.00 -16.51 -21.38
C GLU A 170 6.07 -16.12 -20.34
N LYS A 171 6.92 -15.12 -20.64
CA LYS A 171 7.90 -14.61 -19.69
C LYS A 171 7.21 -13.84 -18.57
N GLN A 172 6.32 -12.93 -18.93
CA GLN A 172 5.53 -12.14 -17.99
C GLN A 172 4.63 -13.04 -17.12
N LYS A 173 4.03 -14.10 -17.67
CA LYS A 173 3.25 -15.07 -16.87
C LYS A 173 4.09 -15.71 -15.77
N LYS A 174 5.35 -16.06 -16.05
CA LYS A 174 6.26 -16.64 -15.05
C LYS A 174 6.58 -15.62 -13.93
N GLU A 175 6.86 -14.37 -14.30
CA GLU A 175 7.14 -13.29 -13.35
C GLU A 175 5.89 -12.95 -12.51
N ALA A 176 4.73 -12.84 -13.15
CA ALA A 176 3.45 -12.60 -12.48
C ALA A 176 3.06 -13.76 -11.54
N SER A 177 3.33 -15.00 -11.92
CA SER A 177 3.10 -16.16 -11.04
C SER A 177 3.96 -16.08 -9.77
N LYS A 178 5.21 -15.66 -9.87
CA LYS A 178 6.07 -15.44 -8.69
C LYS A 178 5.49 -14.33 -7.80
N LEU A 179 5.04 -13.21 -8.41
CA LEU A 179 4.42 -12.11 -7.67
C LEU A 179 3.16 -12.56 -6.93
N VAL A 180 2.24 -13.26 -7.61
CA VAL A 180 0.99 -13.74 -7.00
C VAL A 180 1.28 -14.68 -5.83
N ASN A 181 2.26 -15.60 -5.98
CA ASN A 181 2.70 -16.47 -4.89
C ASN A 181 3.33 -15.68 -3.74
N ALA A 182 4.16 -14.67 -4.04
CA ALA A 182 4.76 -13.81 -3.04
C ALA A 182 3.69 -13.06 -2.24
N MET A 183 2.70 -12.46 -2.89
CA MET A 183 1.59 -11.77 -2.24
C MET A 183 0.76 -12.72 -1.36
N TYR A 184 0.41 -13.90 -1.88
CA TYR A 184 -0.34 -14.91 -1.14
C TYR A 184 0.42 -15.36 0.12
N ASN A 185 1.70 -15.73 -0.05
CA ASN A 185 2.53 -16.20 1.06
C ASN A 185 2.77 -15.10 2.10
N THR A 186 2.99 -13.86 1.67
CA THR A 186 3.09 -12.71 2.58
C THR A 186 1.80 -12.52 3.38
N LEU A 187 0.64 -12.55 2.71
CA LEU A 187 -0.65 -12.37 3.37
C LEU A 187 -0.89 -13.43 4.45
N ILE A 188 -0.59 -14.71 4.15
CA ILE A 188 -0.78 -15.82 5.10
C ILE A 188 0.28 -15.79 6.21
N SER A 189 1.58 -15.60 5.87
CA SER A 189 2.67 -15.77 6.83
C SER A 189 2.84 -14.59 7.76
N LYS A 190 2.38 -13.39 7.36
CA LYS A 190 2.53 -12.15 8.11
C LYS A 190 1.19 -11.60 8.64
N ASP A 191 0.10 -12.35 8.48
CA ASP A 191 -1.26 -11.89 8.81
C ASP A 191 -1.59 -10.52 8.21
N ALA A 192 -1.21 -10.32 6.94
CA ALA A 192 -1.61 -9.12 6.24
C ALA A 192 -3.11 -9.19 5.89
N SER A 193 -3.82 -8.10 6.05
CA SER A 193 -5.25 -7.98 5.69
C SER A 193 -5.46 -7.42 4.29
N LEU A 194 -4.47 -6.67 3.80
CA LEU A 194 -4.41 -6.07 2.47
C LEU A 194 -2.96 -6.03 1.99
N ILE A 195 -2.76 -6.44 0.75
CA ILE A 195 -1.54 -6.16 -0.04
C ILE A 195 -2.02 -5.61 -1.38
N GLU A 196 -1.64 -4.38 -1.70
CA GLU A 196 -2.03 -3.70 -2.94
C GLU A 196 -0.78 -3.24 -3.69
N ILE A 197 -0.74 -3.54 -4.97
CA ILE A 197 0.28 -3.06 -5.91
C ILE A 197 -0.42 -2.12 -6.91
N ASN A 198 -0.18 -0.82 -6.76
CA ASN A 198 -0.85 0.20 -7.59
C ASN A 198 0.07 1.41 -7.87
N PRO A 199 0.78 1.43 -9.02
CA PRO A 199 0.66 0.46 -10.11
C PRO A 199 1.62 -0.73 -10.02
N LEU A 200 1.17 -1.86 -10.54
CA LEU A 200 2.01 -2.90 -11.09
C LEU A 200 2.33 -2.50 -12.53
N VAL A 201 3.61 -2.48 -12.92
CA VAL A 201 3.97 -1.96 -14.24
C VAL A 201 4.60 -3.02 -15.14
N ILE A 202 4.36 -2.85 -16.44
CA ILE A 202 5.18 -3.46 -17.48
C ILE A 202 6.11 -2.37 -18.00
N THR A 203 7.41 -2.63 -17.95
CA THR A 203 8.42 -1.71 -18.48
C THR A 203 8.59 -1.88 -19.99
N LYS A 204 9.22 -0.91 -20.67
CA LYS A 204 9.50 -1.04 -22.12
C LYS A 204 10.45 -2.19 -22.46
N ASP A 205 11.30 -2.59 -21.51
CA ASP A 205 12.15 -3.80 -21.63
C ASP A 205 11.43 -5.10 -21.22
N ASN A 206 10.10 -5.05 -21.18
CA ASN A 206 9.20 -6.20 -21.00
C ASN A 206 9.34 -6.93 -19.66
N LYS A 207 9.63 -6.18 -18.57
CA LYS A 207 9.68 -6.72 -17.20
C LYS A 207 8.44 -6.30 -16.42
N ILE A 208 8.04 -7.12 -15.47
CA ILE A 208 7.01 -6.80 -14.47
C ILE A 208 7.69 -6.27 -13.21
N LEU A 209 7.22 -5.12 -12.70
CA LEU A 209 7.73 -4.52 -11.47
C LEU A 209 6.61 -3.98 -10.59
N CYS A 210 6.72 -4.19 -9.28
CA CYS A 210 5.91 -3.51 -8.28
C CYS A 210 6.45 -2.09 -8.07
N LEU A 211 5.77 -1.10 -8.62
CA LEU A 211 6.25 0.28 -8.57
C LEU A 211 5.83 1.00 -7.29
N ASP A 212 4.63 0.72 -6.81
CA ASP A 212 4.13 1.16 -5.50
C ASP A 212 3.45 -0.01 -4.80
N ALA A 213 3.56 -0.05 -3.48
CA ALA A 213 2.99 -1.10 -2.65
C ALA A 213 2.39 -0.52 -1.37
N LYS A 214 1.17 -0.97 -1.05
CA LYS A 214 0.49 -0.69 0.22
C LYS A 214 0.23 -2.01 0.93
N MET A 215 0.48 -2.05 2.23
CA MET A 215 0.27 -3.24 3.04
C MET A 215 -0.30 -2.87 4.41
N ASN A 216 -1.32 -3.62 4.81
CA ASN A 216 -1.95 -3.50 6.11
C ASN A 216 -1.94 -4.87 6.78
N PHE A 217 -1.81 -4.88 8.10
CA PHE A 217 -1.82 -6.09 8.92
C PHE A 217 -3.04 -6.14 9.83
N ASP A 218 -3.41 -7.35 10.23
CA ASP A 218 -4.45 -7.55 11.24
C ASP A 218 -3.89 -7.18 12.63
N ASP A 219 -4.48 -6.15 13.25
CA ASP A 219 -4.07 -5.69 14.58
C ASP A 219 -4.21 -6.78 15.65
N ASN A 220 -5.19 -7.68 15.49
CA ASN A 220 -5.38 -8.81 16.41
C ASN A 220 -4.29 -9.88 16.30
N ALA A 221 -3.49 -9.87 15.24
CA ALA A 221 -2.40 -10.82 15.03
C ALA A 221 -1.01 -10.25 15.28
N ILE A 222 -0.89 -8.93 15.47
CA ILE A 222 0.40 -8.23 15.63
C ILE A 222 1.24 -8.77 16.79
N PHE A 223 0.61 -9.27 17.86
CA PHE A 223 1.32 -9.84 19.02
C PHE A 223 2.25 -11.01 18.65
N ARG A 224 1.99 -11.71 17.56
CA ARG A 224 2.83 -12.81 17.06
C ARG A 224 3.84 -12.38 15.99
N HIS A 225 3.85 -11.10 15.60
CA HIS A 225 4.75 -10.51 14.61
C HIS A 225 5.52 -9.31 15.18
N PRO A 226 6.43 -9.50 16.15
CA PRO A 226 7.18 -8.40 16.76
C PRO A 226 8.06 -7.64 15.75
N GLU A 227 8.49 -8.30 14.66
CA GLU A 227 9.23 -7.68 13.58
C GLU A 227 8.37 -6.71 12.77
N ILE A 228 7.08 -7.02 12.57
CA ILE A 228 6.12 -6.12 11.92
C ILE A 228 5.76 -4.97 12.84
N PHE A 229 5.55 -5.23 14.14
CA PHE A 229 5.25 -4.18 15.12
C PHE A 229 6.32 -3.09 15.17
N LYS A 230 7.60 -3.44 14.99
CA LYS A 230 8.72 -2.49 14.92
C LYS A 230 8.67 -1.54 13.71
N LEU A 231 7.88 -1.87 12.69
CA LEU A 231 7.70 -1.03 11.50
C LEU A 231 6.66 0.08 11.70
N ARG A 232 5.93 0.05 12.82
CA ARG A 232 4.90 1.04 13.17
C ARG A 232 5.50 2.44 13.22
N ASP A 233 4.81 3.40 12.63
CA ASP A 233 5.15 4.82 12.68
C ASP A 233 4.08 5.61 13.41
N LEU A 234 4.34 5.91 14.68
CA LEU A 234 3.42 6.66 15.52
C LEU A 234 3.14 8.09 15.01
N ASN A 235 4.02 8.67 14.18
CA ASN A 235 3.77 10.00 13.59
C ASN A 235 2.67 9.97 12.52
N GLU A 236 2.35 8.79 12.00
CA GLU A 236 1.30 8.61 10.99
C GLU A 236 -0.07 8.28 11.60
N GLU A 237 -0.13 7.95 12.87
CA GLU A 237 -1.35 7.58 13.58
C GLU A 237 -2.02 8.79 14.25
N ASP A 238 -3.28 8.64 14.64
CA ASP A 238 -3.97 9.67 15.43
C ASP A 238 -3.46 9.65 16.86
N PRO A 239 -3.06 10.80 17.45
CA PRO A 239 -2.54 10.87 18.81
C PRO A 239 -3.52 10.34 19.88
N ALA A 240 -4.83 10.47 19.63
CA ALA A 240 -5.84 9.94 20.55
C ALA A 240 -5.95 8.41 20.47
N GLU A 241 -5.77 7.82 19.26
CA GLU A 241 -5.71 6.37 19.09
C GLU A 241 -4.46 5.80 19.77
N ILE A 242 -3.30 6.47 19.63
CA ILE A 242 -2.06 6.07 20.31
C ILE A 242 -2.28 6.07 21.83
N LYS A 243 -2.79 7.18 22.38
CA LYS A 243 -3.04 7.30 23.81
C LYS A 243 -4.04 6.27 24.34
N ALA A 244 -5.09 5.98 23.58
CA ALA A 244 -6.04 4.92 23.93
C ALA A 244 -5.41 3.54 23.95
N SER A 245 -4.53 3.25 22.99
CA SER A 245 -3.84 1.97 22.88
C SER A 245 -2.89 1.69 24.06
N GLU A 246 -2.35 2.73 24.72
CA GLU A 246 -1.53 2.60 25.94
C GLU A 246 -2.33 2.01 27.13
N HIS A 247 -3.66 2.07 27.05
CA HIS A 247 -4.59 1.57 28.07
C HIS A 247 -5.44 0.40 27.57
N ASP A 248 -5.03 -0.28 26.51
CA ASP A 248 -5.79 -1.36 25.86
C ASP A 248 -7.20 -0.98 25.45
N LEU A 249 -7.42 0.31 25.14
CA LEU A 249 -8.69 0.83 24.66
C LEU A 249 -8.67 0.98 23.14
N ALA A 250 -9.79 0.60 22.50
CA ALA A 250 -10.03 0.89 21.09
C ALA A 250 -10.66 2.28 20.96
N TYR A 251 -10.00 3.19 20.28
CA TYR A 251 -10.52 4.50 19.91
C TYR A 251 -10.61 4.63 18.41
N ILE A 252 -11.75 5.08 17.91
CA ILE A 252 -11.98 5.30 16.48
C ILE A 252 -12.55 6.71 16.32
N LYS A 253 -11.78 7.59 15.68
CA LYS A 253 -12.24 8.93 15.33
C LYS A 253 -13.06 8.86 14.04
N LEU A 254 -14.29 9.37 14.12
CA LEU A 254 -15.19 9.54 12.98
C LEU A 254 -15.52 11.02 12.84
N ASP A 255 -15.99 11.40 11.65
CA ASP A 255 -16.57 12.73 11.45
C ASP A 255 -17.97 12.75 12.07
N GLY A 256 -18.21 13.69 13.00
CA GLY A 256 -19.47 13.82 13.70
C GLY A 256 -19.35 14.59 15.01
N SER A 257 -20.49 14.89 15.62
CA SER A 257 -20.61 15.67 16.86
C SER A 257 -20.90 14.81 18.11
N ILE A 258 -21.14 13.50 17.94
CA ILE A 258 -21.53 12.59 19.03
C ILE A 258 -20.35 11.67 19.38
N GLY A 259 -19.91 11.73 20.64
CA GLY A 259 -18.95 10.79 21.21
C GLY A 259 -19.65 9.63 21.90
N CYS A 260 -19.26 8.38 21.58
CA CYS A 260 -19.80 7.18 22.21
C CYS A 260 -18.71 6.46 22.98
N MET A 261 -18.97 6.10 24.22
CA MET A 261 -18.14 5.22 25.02
C MET A 261 -18.96 4.00 25.42
N VAL A 262 -18.51 2.81 25.02
CA VAL A 262 -19.26 1.56 25.20
C VAL A 262 -18.36 0.46 25.66
N ASN A 263 -18.92 -0.49 26.37
CA ASN A 263 -18.21 -1.69 26.81
C ASN A 263 -18.48 -2.86 25.84
N GLY A 264 -17.69 -2.90 24.77
CA GLY A 264 -17.73 -3.98 23.78
C GLY A 264 -18.27 -3.57 22.41
N ALA A 265 -17.72 -4.22 21.36
CA ALA A 265 -17.94 -3.85 19.97
C ALA A 265 -19.39 -3.99 19.49
N GLY A 266 -20.13 -4.97 19.99
CA GLY A 266 -21.55 -5.16 19.62
C GLY A 266 -22.41 -3.97 20.00
N LEU A 267 -22.25 -3.43 21.22
CA LEU A 267 -22.96 -2.24 21.68
C LEU A 267 -22.51 -0.99 20.89
N ALA A 268 -21.21 -0.86 20.59
CA ALA A 268 -20.71 0.23 19.77
C ALA A 268 -21.37 0.27 18.39
N MET A 269 -21.46 -0.88 17.74
CA MET A 269 -22.08 -0.98 16.41
C MET A 269 -23.59 -0.69 16.46
N ALA A 270 -24.31 -1.26 17.41
CA ALA A 270 -25.74 -0.98 17.57
C ALA A 270 -26.02 0.51 17.85
N THR A 271 -25.22 1.13 18.71
CA THR A 271 -25.32 2.58 19.00
C THR A 271 -25.08 3.42 17.75
N LYS A 272 -24.02 3.09 16.98
CA LYS A 272 -23.71 3.78 15.73
C LYS A 272 -24.85 3.63 14.70
N ASP A 273 -25.42 2.43 14.56
CA ASP A 273 -26.52 2.20 13.63
C ASP A 273 -27.76 3.03 13.98
N ILE A 274 -28.06 3.16 15.29
CA ILE A 274 -29.17 4.00 15.76
C ILE A 274 -28.89 5.49 15.47
N ILE A 275 -27.69 5.98 15.78
CA ILE A 275 -27.30 7.37 15.51
C ILE A 275 -27.46 7.66 14.01
N LYS A 276 -26.94 6.80 13.16
CA LYS A 276 -27.08 6.92 11.71
C LYS A 276 -28.54 6.90 11.23
N LEU A 277 -29.38 6.09 11.87
CA LEU A 277 -30.80 6.01 11.53
C LEU A 277 -31.55 7.34 11.80
N TYR A 278 -31.10 8.08 12.80
CA TYR A 278 -31.68 9.39 13.15
C TYR A 278 -30.99 10.58 12.46
N GLY A 279 -30.06 10.33 11.54
CA GLY A 279 -29.53 11.35 10.63
C GLY A 279 -28.29 12.10 11.13
N GLU A 280 -27.56 11.56 12.10
CA GLU A 280 -26.31 12.10 12.62
C GLU A 280 -25.06 11.39 12.04
#